data_bf19e9c166d79711f828fdc0282e37c7
#
_entry.id   bf19e9c166d79711f828fdc0282e37c7
#
_cell.length_a   1.000
_cell.length_b   1.000
_cell.length_c   1.000
_cell.angle_alpha   90.00
_cell.angle_beta   90.00
_cell.angle_gamma   90.00
#
_symmetry.space_group_name_H-M   'P 1'
#
loop_
_entity.id
_entity.type
_entity.pdbx_description
1 polymer ?
#
loop_
_entity_poly.entity_id
_entity_poly.type
_entity_poly.pdbx_seq_one_letter_code
_entity_poly.pdbx_strand_id
1 'polypeptide(L)'
;MSDNVQAEFEEELPPVQIKQWVSIPGGSIALRSGAGVLSNFGTELRTAVGRPHRCVFLVSNQADKDLAELLRRDLTTIGFLVTRVDVEDGKAATIVATEAQVLSALAEMHLTADDLVVAVGHEGVISLANHVANKWCGGVSLATVPLDLAAVIVSSITPRALDTDTEHQRLVTTKPCARFCFADLEVMDLCDDSAKV
;
A
#
# COMPACT_ATOMS: atom_id res chain seq x y z
N MET A 1 -48.59 -35.14 7.39
CA MET A 1 -47.73 -34.64 6.29
C MET A 1 -46.83 -33.61 6.90
N SER A 2 -45.62 -34.03 7.18
CA SER A 2 -44.64 -33.24 7.87
C SER A 2 -43.62 -32.76 6.82
N ASP A 3 -43.71 -31.53 6.44
CA ASP A 3 -42.69 -30.91 5.60
C ASP A 3 -41.46 -30.62 6.47
N ASN A 4 -40.45 -31.43 6.30
CA ASN A 4 -39.14 -31.29 6.91
C ASN A 4 -38.32 -30.37 5.99
N VAL A 5 -38.32 -29.07 6.29
CA VAL A 5 -37.43 -28.10 5.64
C VAL A 5 -36.03 -28.35 6.20
N GLN A 6 -35.22 -29.05 5.44
CA GLN A 6 -33.77 -29.11 5.65
C GLN A 6 -33.24 -27.73 5.36
N ALA A 7 -32.91 -26.99 6.44
CA ALA A 7 -32.01 -25.84 6.35
C ALA A 7 -30.62 -26.40 6.03
N GLU A 8 -30.22 -26.32 4.78
CA GLU A 8 -28.81 -26.48 4.39
C GLU A 8 -28.04 -25.36 5.07
N PHE A 9 -27.26 -25.71 6.08
CA PHE A 9 -26.21 -24.85 6.59
C PHE A 9 -25.17 -24.77 5.46
N GLU A 10 -25.16 -23.71 4.68
CA GLU A 10 -24.00 -23.35 3.89
C GLU A 10 -22.86 -23.07 4.89
N GLU A 11 -21.97 -24.02 5.04
CA GLU A 11 -20.73 -23.87 5.76
C GLU A 11 -19.88 -22.85 4.99
N GLU A 12 -19.91 -21.59 5.43
CA GLU A 12 -19.08 -20.53 4.85
C GLU A 12 -17.60 -20.96 5.00
N LEU A 13 -17.02 -21.38 3.89
CA LEU A 13 -15.60 -21.73 3.86
C LEU A 13 -14.78 -20.51 4.30
N PRO A 14 -13.77 -20.70 5.16
CA PRO A 14 -12.94 -19.59 5.60
C PRO A 14 -12.33 -18.87 4.40
N PRO A 15 -12.24 -17.54 4.42
CA PRO A 15 -11.70 -16.77 3.30
C PRO A 15 -10.28 -17.23 2.95
N VAL A 16 -10.08 -17.51 1.67
CA VAL A 16 -8.77 -17.95 1.18
C VAL A 16 -7.82 -16.76 1.16
N GLN A 17 -6.75 -16.85 1.96
CA GLN A 17 -5.65 -15.89 1.96
C GLN A 17 -4.42 -16.49 1.30
N ILE A 18 -3.85 -15.76 0.36
CA ILE A 18 -2.63 -16.14 -0.35
C ILE A 18 -1.44 -15.40 0.26
N LYS A 19 -0.41 -16.14 0.66
CA LYS A 19 0.87 -15.60 1.12
C LYS A 19 1.96 -16.09 0.17
N GLN A 20 2.49 -15.20 -0.65
CA GLN A 20 3.43 -15.56 -1.71
C GLN A 20 4.58 -14.55 -1.80
N TRP A 21 5.78 -15.06 -2.12
CA TRP A 21 6.89 -14.25 -2.56
C TRP A 21 6.87 -14.13 -4.08
N VAL A 22 6.87 -12.91 -4.56
CA VAL A 22 6.87 -12.61 -6.00
C VAL A 22 8.22 -11.96 -6.34
N SER A 23 8.92 -12.52 -7.33
CA SER A 23 10.16 -11.91 -7.83
C SER A 23 9.85 -10.68 -8.65
N ILE A 24 10.52 -9.57 -8.33
CA ILE A 24 10.38 -8.29 -9.02
C ILE A 24 11.77 -7.79 -9.48
N PRO A 25 11.85 -6.85 -10.43
CA PRO A 25 13.11 -6.26 -10.82
C PRO A 25 13.81 -5.56 -9.64
N GLY A 26 14.87 -6.15 -9.12
CA GLY A 26 15.64 -5.62 -7.99
C GLY A 26 15.39 -6.30 -6.65
N GLY A 27 14.57 -7.36 -6.60
CA GLY A 27 14.34 -8.09 -5.35
C GLY A 27 13.13 -9.01 -5.36
N SER A 28 12.45 -9.08 -4.24
CA SER A 28 11.19 -9.82 -4.09
C SER A 28 10.24 -9.07 -3.17
N ILE A 29 8.97 -9.22 -3.41
CA ILE A 29 7.88 -8.67 -2.61
C ILE A 29 7.10 -9.80 -1.93
N ALA A 30 6.79 -9.61 -0.66
CA ALA A 30 5.87 -10.49 0.06
C ALA A 30 4.44 -10.04 -0.21
N LEU A 31 3.75 -10.75 -1.11
CA LEU A 31 2.34 -10.49 -1.42
C LEU A 31 1.47 -11.21 -0.40
N ARG A 32 0.50 -10.48 0.13
CA ARG A 32 -0.62 -10.97 0.92
C ARG A 32 -1.89 -10.57 0.18
N SER A 33 -2.68 -11.55 -0.25
CA SER A 33 -3.91 -11.28 -1.01
C SER A 33 -5.04 -12.17 -0.51
N GLY A 34 -6.24 -11.62 -0.47
CA GLY A 34 -7.45 -12.31 -0.01
C GLY A 34 -8.30 -11.41 0.87
N ALA A 35 -9.45 -11.91 1.31
CA ALA A 35 -10.31 -11.18 2.24
C ALA A 35 -9.69 -11.15 3.65
N GLY A 36 -9.72 -9.98 4.30
CA GLY A 36 -9.30 -9.80 5.69
C GLY A 36 -7.80 -9.94 5.93
N VAL A 37 -6.93 -9.79 4.90
CA VAL A 37 -5.47 -9.88 5.10
C VAL A 37 -4.94 -8.76 5.99
N LEU A 38 -5.63 -7.62 6.07
CA LEU A 38 -5.27 -6.49 6.92
C LEU A 38 -5.50 -6.76 8.41
N SER A 39 -6.29 -7.78 8.80
CA SER A 39 -6.50 -8.13 10.20
C SER A 39 -5.21 -8.47 10.96
N ASN A 40 -4.17 -8.89 10.26
CA ASN A 40 -2.86 -9.21 10.83
C ASN A 40 -1.74 -8.25 10.39
N PHE A 41 -2.11 -7.12 9.78
CA PHE A 41 -1.18 -6.16 9.17
C PHE A 41 -0.02 -5.75 10.08
N GLY A 42 -0.33 -5.25 11.26
CA GLY A 42 0.69 -4.83 12.22
C GLY A 42 1.63 -5.96 12.64
N THR A 43 1.10 -7.13 12.96
CA THR A 43 1.89 -8.29 13.40
C THR A 43 2.82 -8.79 12.29
N GLU A 44 2.34 -8.86 11.05
CA GLU A 44 3.16 -9.29 9.92
C GLU A 44 4.27 -8.30 9.62
N LEU A 45 3.99 -7.00 9.66
CA LEU A 45 5.01 -5.97 9.49
C LEU A 45 6.08 -6.02 10.59
N ARG A 46 5.67 -6.14 11.85
CA ARG A 46 6.62 -6.25 12.97
C ARG A 46 7.55 -7.44 12.82
N THR A 47 7.03 -8.57 12.41
CA THR A 47 7.82 -9.78 12.21
C THR A 47 8.85 -9.59 11.08
N ALA A 48 8.48 -8.85 10.05
CA ALA A 48 9.27 -8.69 8.85
C ALA A 48 10.29 -7.54 8.90
N VAL A 49 9.96 -6.44 9.57
CA VAL A 49 10.82 -5.24 9.67
C VAL A 49 11.72 -5.29 10.91
N GLY A 50 11.40 -6.14 11.88
CA GLY A 50 12.18 -6.25 13.12
C GLY A 50 11.76 -5.21 14.17
N ARG A 51 12.73 -4.47 14.74
CA ARG A 51 12.42 -3.45 15.75
C ARG A 51 11.70 -2.28 15.11
N PRO A 52 10.51 -1.89 15.61
CA PRO A 52 9.83 -0.71 15.09
C PRO A 52 10.59 0.58 15.46
N HIS A 53 10.71 1.47 14.48
CA HIS A 53 11.31 2.78 14.61
C HIS A 53 10.28 3.84 14.22
N ARG A 54 10.64 4.73 13.29
CA ARG A 54 9.70 5.68 12.70
C ARG A 54 8.98 5.05 11.52
N CYS A 55 7.75 5.50 11.31
CA CYS A 55 6.96 5.13 10.14
C CYS A 55 6.33 6.38 9.54
N VAL A 56 6.62 6.64 8.28
CA VAL A 56 5.84 7.60 7.50
C VAL A 56 4.69 6.86 6.86
N PHE A 57 3.48 7.33 7.16
CA PHE A 57 2.23 6.76 6.69
C PHE A 57 1.63 7.66 5.62
N LEU A 58 1.90 7.35 4.35
CA LEU A 58 1.35 8.05 3.18
C LEU A 58 -0.07 7.56 2.94
N VAL A 59 -1.02 8.47 2.96
CA VAL A 59 -2.45 8.14 2.82
C VAL A 59 -3.06 8.94 1.69
N SER A 60 -3.69 8.25 0.75
CA SER A 60 -4.53 8.86 -0.28
C SER A 60 -5.67 9.65 0.37
N ASN A 61 -5.94 10.85 -0.14
CA ASN A 61 -7.12 11.64 0.27
C ASN A 61 -8.46 10.97 -0.13
N GLN A 62 -8.40 9.94 -0.98
CA GLN A 62 -9.54 9.13 -1.40
C GLN A 62 -9.68 7.84 -0.59
N ALA A 63 -8.71 7.51 0.27
CA ALA A 63 -8.79 6.35 1.15
C ALA A 63 -9.88 6.54 2.22
N ASP A 64 -10.53 5.45 2.58
CA ASP A 64 -11.47 5.44 3.68
C ASP A 64 -10.79 5.87 5.00
N LYS A 65 -11.42 6.78 5.72
CA LYS A 65 -10.85 7.38 6.95
C LYS A 65 -10.75 6.38 8.08
N ASP A 66 -11.71 5.48 8.20
CA ASP A 66 -11.75 4.50 9.28
C ASP A 66 -10.69 3.43 9.03
N LEU A 67 -10.51 3.01 7.78
CA LEU A 67 -9.41 2.12 7.36
C LEU A 67 -8.04 2.76 7.67
N ALA A 68 -7.83 4.01 7.24
CA ALA A 68 -6.56 4.70 7.48
C ALA A 68 -6.25 4.84 8.97
N GLU A 69 -7.26 5.15 9.79
CA GLU A 69 -7.10 5.26 11.24
C GLU A 69 -6.86 3.90 11.91
N LEU A 70 -7.51 2.83 11.44
CA LEU A 70 -7.29 1.46 11.90
C LEU A 70 -5.82 1.07 11.68
N LEU A 71 -5.31 1.21 10.45
CA LEU A 71 -3.93 0.88 10.11
C LEU A 71 -2.91 1.73 10.90
N ARG A 72 -3.19 3.01 11.10
CA ARG A 72 -2.36 3.90 11.91
C ARG A 72 -2.28 3.43 13.37
N ARG A 73 -3.41 3.00 13.96
CA ARG A 73 -3.47 2.45 15.31
C ARG A 73 -2.68 1.15 15.42
N ASP A 74 -2.80 0.27 14.43
CA ASP A 74 -2.06 -0.98 14.39
C ASP A 74 -0.56 -0.73 14.40
N LEU A 75 -0.07 0.16 13.52
CA LEU A 75 1.33 0.56 13.49
C LEU A 75 1.81 1.13 14.83
N THR A 76 1.01 1.99 15.46
CA THR A 76 1.33 2.57 16.77
C THR A 76 1.36 1.52 17.88
N THR A 77 0.40 0.59 17.86
CA THR A 77 0.27 -0.48 18.87
C THR A 77 1.48 -1.42 18.83
N ILE A 78 2.02 -1.70 17.66
CA ILE A 78 3.22 -2.53 17.52
C ILE A 78 4.53 -1.77 17.78
N GLY A 79 4.44 -0.47 18.07
CA GLY A 79 5.53 0.35 18.59
C GLY A 79 6.20 1.29 17.58
N PHE A 80 5.63 1.49 16.37
CA PHE A 80 6.13 2.51 15.46
C PHE A 80 5.75 3.93 15.94
N LEU A 81 6.67 4.87 15.76
CA LEU A 81 6.37 6.29 15.83
C LEU A 81 5.83 6.73 14.48
N VAL A 82 4.50 6.82 14.36
CA VAL A 82 3.81 7.04 13.09
C VAL A 82 3.57 8.51 12.84
N THR A 83 3.99 9.00 11.69
CA THR A 83 3.62 10.33 11.17
C THR A 83 2.85 10.17 9.87
N ARG A 84 1.63 10.68 9.83
CA ARG A 84 0.75 10.63 8.67
C ARG A 84 1.07 11.79 7.72
N VAL A 85 1.10 11.48 6.43
CA VAL A 85 1.19 12.44 5.32
C VAL A 85 0.06 12.14 4.36
N ASP A 86 -0.87 13.07 4.23
CA ASP A 86 -1.98 12.96 3.27
C ASP A 86 -1.50 13.40 1.89
N VAL A 87 -1.84 12.61 0.88
CA VAL A 87 -1.46 12.82 -0.53
C VAL A 87 -2.73 12.92 -1.36
N GLU A 88 -2.81 13.94 -2.21
CA GLU A 88 -3.86 14.03 -3.22
C GLU A 88 -3.64 12.95 -4.29
N ASP A 89 -4.64 12.07 -4.48
CA ASP A 89 -4.52 10.92 -5.38
C ASP A 89 -4.69 11.29 -6.86
N GLY A 90 -4.51 10.29 -7.73
CA GLY A 90 -4.61 10.44 -9.17
C GLY A 90 -3.42 11.19 -9.79
N LYS A 91 -3.68 12.13 -10.69
CA LYS A 91 -2.63 12.86 -11.40
C LYS A 91 -1.73 13.69 -10.48
N ALA A 92 -2.27 14.24 -9.40
CA ALA A 92 -1.50 15.04 -8.45
C ALA A 92 -0.40 14.22 -7.77
N ALA A 93 -0.66 12.96 -7.44
CA ALA A 93 0.34 12.07 -6.87
C ALA A 93 1.49 11.74 -7.84
N THR A 94 1.24 11.80 -9.14
CA THR A 94 2.23 11.39 -10.16
C THR A 94 3.10 12.53 -10.68
N ILE A 95 3.22 13.62 -9.95
CA ILE A 95 4.03 14.79 -10.32
C ILE A 95 5.31 14.83 -9.48
N VAL A 96 6.45 15.13 -10.12
CA VAL A 96 7.75 15.28 -9.43
C VAL A 96 7.72 16.32 -8.29
N ALA A 97 6.90 17.36 -8.43
CA ALA A 97 6.73 18.35 -7.35
C ALA A 97 6.13 17.74 -6.08
N THR A 98 5.17 16.82 -6.21
CA THR A 98 4.58 16.08 -5.08
C THR A 98 5.60 15.12 -4.46
N GLU A 99 6.43 14.46 -5.27
CA GLU A 99 7.54 13.67 -4.76
C GLU A 99 8.49 14.52 -3.91
N ALA A 100 8.86 15.71 -4.37
CA ALA A 100 9.73 16.61 -3.63
C ALA A 100 9.12 17.08 -2.28
N GLN A 101 7.81 17.31 -2.25
CA GLN A 101 7.09 17.63 -1.01
C GLN A 101 7.14 16.48 0.00
N VAL A 102 6.90 15.24 -0.47
CA VAL A 102 6.98 14.06 0.40
C VAL A 102 8.40 13.86 0.90
N LEU A 103 9.42 13.98 0.05
CA LEU A 103 10.83 13.87 0.46
C LEU A 103 11.19 14.92 1.52
N SER A 104 10.67 16.15 1.40
CA SER A 104 10.86 17.19 2.42
C SER A 104 10.22 16.81 3.75
N ALA A 105 9.01 16.24 3.72
CA ALA A 105 8.34 15.72 4.91
C ALA A 105 9.15 14.59 5.58
N LEU A 106 9.74 13.68 4.82
CA LEU A 106 10.62 12.64 5.36
C LEU A 106 11.84 13.23 6.07
N ALA A 107 12.43 14.31 5.51
CA ALA A 107 13.56 15.00 6.10
C ALA A 107 13.19 15.65 7.45
N GLU A 108 12.05 16.34 7.52
CA GLU A 108 11.55 16.96 8.74
C GLU A 108 11.30 15.93 9.86
N MET A 109 10.87 14.72 9.48
CA MET A 109 10.64 13.62 10.42
C MET A 109 11.92 12.87 10.80
N HIS A 110 13.08 13.25 10.25
CA HIS A 110 14.35 12.56 10.46
C HIS A 110 14.28 11.06 10.17
N LEU A 111 13.59 10.70 9.09
CA LEU A 111 13.50 9.30 8.65
C LEU A 111 14.87 8.81 8.19
N THR A 112 15.21 7.56 8.51
CA THR A 112 16.47 6.91 8.13
C THR A 112 16.21 5.69 7.22
N ALA A 113 17.25 5.07 6.72
CA ALA A 113 17.14 3.86 5.92
C ALA A 113 16.55 2.65 6.69
N ASP A 114 16.67 2.65 8.02
CA ASP A 114 16.19 1.58 8.90
C ASP A 114 14.71 1.75 9.29
N ASP A 115 14.10 2.85 8.89
CA ASP A 115 12.71 3.18 9.17
C ASP A 115 11.76 2.55 8.12
N LEU A 116 10.48 2.87 8.19
CA LEU A 116 9.43 2.30 7.35
C LEU A 116 8.61 3.39 6.65
N VAL A 117 8.29 3.17 5.40
CA VAL A 117 7.21 3.88 4.70
C VAL A 117 6.06 2.89 4.50
N VAL A 118 4.85 3.30 4.86
CA VAL A 118 3.62 2.59 4.54
C VAL A 118 2.77 3.48 3.64
N ALA A 119 2.28 2.96 2.54
CA ALA A 119 1.45 3.71 1.61
C ALA A 119 0.08 3.03 1.43
N VAL A 120 -0.98 3.81 1.58
CA VAL A 120 -2.37 3.39 1.37
C VAL A 120 -2.97 4.25 0.27
N GLY A 121 -3.40 3.66 -0.83
CA GLY A 121 -3.96 4.43 -1.94
C GLY A 121 -4.09 3.65 -3.24
N HIS A 122 -4.53 4.38 -4.27
CA HIS A 122 -4.62 3.89 -5.63
C HIS A 122 -3.27 3.99 -6.36
N GLU A 123 -3.25 3.70 -7.65
CA GLU A 123 -2.05 3.65 -8.50
C GLU A 123 -1.11 4.84 -8.30
N GLY A 124 -1.65 6.07 -8.22
CA GLY A 124 -0.85 7.30 -8.10
C GLY A 124 -0.03 7.34 -6.83
N VAL A 125 -0.68 7.16 -5.69
CA VAL A 125 -0.03 7.21 -4.35
C VAL A 125 0.95 6.05 -4.18
N ILE A 126 0.60 4.84 -4.63
CA ILE A 126 1.49 3.68 -4.54
C ILE A 126 2.73 3.85 -5.43
N SER A 127 2.57 4.42 -6.64
CA SER A 127 3.71 4.75 -7.51
C SER A 127 4.62 5.80 -6.88
N LEU A 128 4.04 6.88 -6.35
CA LEU A 128 4.79 7.92 -5.63
C LEU A 128 5.59 7.33 -4.46
N ALA A 129 4.97 6.46 -3.68
CA ALA A 129 5.63 5.80 -2.54
C ALA A 129 6.85 4.98 -2.98
N ASN A 130 6.78 4.27 -4.13
CA ASN A 130 7.92 3.56 -4.69
C ASN A 130 9.05 4.52 -5.10
N HIS A 131 8.73 5.67 -5.72
CA HIS A 131 9.72 6.68 -6.08
C HIS A 131 10.43 7.26 -4.86
N VAL A 132 9.65 7.64 -3.85
CA VAL A 132 10.15 8.18 -2.59
C VAL A 132 11.02 7.15 -1.86
N ALA A 133 10.50 5.95 -1.66
CA ALA A 133 11.20 4.90 -0.89
C ALA A 133 12.49 4.45 -1.56
N ASN A 134 12.53 4.37 -2.88
CA ASN A 134 13.74 3.98 -3.61
C ASN A 134 14.86 5.03 -3.53
N LYS A 135 14.50 6.32 -3.46
CA LYS A 135 15.46 7.43 -3.41
C LYS A 135 15.93 7.76 -2.00
N TRP A 136 15.04 7.61 -1.01
CA TRP A 136 15.33 8.04 0.36
C TRP A 136 16.45 7.21 0.99
N CYS A 137 17.53 7.89 1.41
CA CYS A 137 18.71 7.26 2.04
C CYS A 137 19.30 6.05 1.28
N GLY A 138 19.15 6.00 -0.04
CA GLY A 138 19.58 4.85 -0.84
C GLY A 138 18.64 3.65 -0.80
N GLY A 139 17.45 3.83 -0.27
CA GLY A 139 16.38 2.85 -0.15
C GLY A 139 15.88 2.70 1.29
N VAL A 140 14.58 2.86 1.50
CA VAL A 140 13.90 2.62 2.76
C VAL A 140 12.84 1.52 2.57
N SER A 141 12.57 0.75 3.60
CA SER A 141 11.55 -0.30 3.54
C SER A 141 10.17 0.28 3.22
N LEU A 142 9.49 -0.29 2.22
CA LEU A 142 8.15 0.12 1.80
C LEU A 142 7.16 -1.04 1.96
N ALA A 143 6.02 -0.76 2.59
CA ALA A 143 4.84 -1.61 2.60
C ALA A 143 3.68 -0.88 1.91
N THR A 144 2.91 -1.57 1.09
CA THR A 144 1.78 -1.00 0.36
C THR A 144 0.47 -1.67 0.72
N VAL A 145 -0.56 -0.86 0.83
CA VAL A 145 -1.97 -1.26 0.97
C VAL A 145 -2.72 -0.68 -0.23
N PRO A 146 -2.75 -1.40 -1.35
CA PRO A 146 -3.42 -0.95 -2.56
C PRO A 146 -4.95 -0.96 -2.38
N LEU A 147 -5.62 0.07 -2.90
CA LEU A 147 -7.07 0.21 -2.85
C LEU A 147 -7.76 -0.25 -4.15
N ASP A 148 -6.99 -0.52 -5.19
CA ASP A 148 -7.49 -1.07 -6.46
C ASP A 148 -6.50 -2.07 -7.08
N LEU A 149 -6.93 -2.76 -8.13
CA LEU A 149 -6.12 -3.75 -8.82
C LEU A 149 -4.92 -3.10 -9.53
N ALA A 150 -5.06 -1.88 -10.07
CA ALA A 150 -3.96 -1.17 -10.72
C ALA A 150 -2.86 -0.86 -9.70
N ALA A 151 -3.23 -0.46 -8.48
CA ALA A 151 -2.29 -0.24 -7.37
C ALA A 151 -1.55 -1.53 -6.96
N VAL A 152 -2.21 -2.70 -6.99
CA VAL A 152 -1.53 -4.00 -6.78
C VAL A 152 -0.46 -4.24 -7.84
N ILE A 153 -0.80 -3.99 -9.11
CA ILE A 153 0.11 -4.20 -10.25
C ILE A 153 1.33 -3.27 -10.14
N VAL A 154 1.12 -1.98 -9.91
CA VAL A 154 2.23 -1.01 -9.80
C VAL A 154 3.08 -1.22 -8.56
N SER A 155 2.52 -1.75 -7.48
CA SER A 155 3.27 -2.15 -6.29
C SER A 155 4.22 -3.30 -6.57
N SER A 156 3.74 -4.28 -7.34
CA SER A 156 4.38 -5.59 -7.47
C SER A 156 5.26 -5.71 -8.71
N ILE A 157 5.01 -4.92 -9.76
CA ILE A 157 5.67 -5.10 -11.06
C ILE A 157 6.44 -3.86 -11.48
N THR A 158 5.76 -2.75 -11.73
CA THR A 158 6.39 -1.54 -12.26
C THR A 158 5.64 -0.31 -11.81
N PRO A 159 6.24 0.54 -10.96
CA PRO A 159 5.63 1.80 -10.58
C PRO A 159 5.41 2.68 -11.81
N ARG A 160 4.33 3.45 -11.81
CA ARG A 160 4.10 4.45 -12.85
C ARG A 160 5.21 5.50 -12.80
N ALA A 161 5.70 5.89 -13.98
CA ALA A 161 6.64 7.00 -14.10
C ALA A 161 5.97 8.34 -13.72
N LEU A 162 6.73 9.21 -13.06
CA LEU A 162 6.23 10.53 -12.68
C LEU A 162 6.34 11.51 -13.86
N ASP A 163 5.43 12.47 -13.81
CA ASP A 163 5.35 13.57 -14.76
C ASP A 163 6.19 14.75 -14.24
N THR A 164 7.04 15.35 -15.07
CA THR A 164 7.78 16.57 -14.69
C THR A 164 6.87 17.79 -14.73
N ASP A 165 6.00 17.85 -15.73
CA ASP A 165 4.99 18.89 -15.94
C ASP A 165 3.85 18.35 -16.84
N THR A 166 2.94 19.21 -17.28
CA THR A 166 1.80 18.83 -18.11
C THR A 166 2.17 18.40 -19.54
N GLU A 167 3.33 18.84 -20.04
CA GLU A 167 3.81 18.53 -21.40
C GLU A 167 4.75 17.32 -21.39
N HIS A 168 5.53 17.16 -20.32
CA HIS A 168 6.55 16.12 -20.18
C HIS A 168 6.09 15.05 -19.19
N GLN A 169 5.29 14.12 -19.69
CA GLN A 169 4.66 13.08 -18.87
C GLN A 169 5.44 11.77 -18.92
N ARG A 170 5.39 11.03 -17.81
CA ARG A 170 5.92 9.66 -17.66
C ARG A 170 7.40 9.51 -18.00
N LEU A 171 8.22 10.49 -17.67
CA LEU A 171 9.67 10.48 -17.97
C LEU A 171 10.53 10.05 -16.79
N VAL A 172 10.08 10.29 -15.55
CA VAL A 172 10.87 9.96 -14.36
C VAL A 172 10.47 8.58 -13.86
N THR A 173 11.29 7.59 -14.15
CA THR A 173 11.03 6.18 -13.81
C THR A 173 11.77 5.75 -12.56
N THR A 174 11.26 4.72 -11.90
CA THR A 174 11.92 4.02 -10.80
C THR A 174 11.71 2.53 -10.91
N LYS A 175 12.50 1.76 -10.16
CA LYS A 175 12.28 0.31 -9.99
C LYS A 175 11.29 0.08 -8.85
N PRO A 176 10.49 -1.00 -8.90
CA PRO A 176 9.67 -1.39 -7.77
C PRO A 176 10.58 -1.72 -6.59
N CYS A 177 10.22 -1.23 -5.41
CA CYS A 177 10.99 -1.44 -4.18
C CYS A 177 10.15 -1.85 -2.98
N ALA A 178 8.83 -1.99 -3.15
CA ALA A 178 7.96 -2.46 -2.09
C ALA A 178 8.40 -3.86 -1.63
N ARG A 179 8.56 -4.01 -0.32
CA ARG A 179 8.87 -5.30 0.32
C ARG A 179 7.62 -6.08 0.68
N PHE A 180 6.52 -5.37 0.93
CA PHE A 180 5.24 -5.95 1.34
C PHE A 180 4.12 -5.30 0.53
N CYS A 181 3.16 -6.14 0.10
CA CYS A 181 1.91 -5.69 -0.51
C CYS A 181 0.75 -6.45 0.15
N PHE A 182 -0.16 -5.71 0.76
CA PHE A 182 -1.35 -6.22 1.43
C PHE A 182 -2.58 -5.89 0.58
N ALA A 183 -2.92 -6.77 -0.34
CA ALA A 183 -4.06 -6.64 -1.23
C ALA A 183 -5.30 -7.27 -0.59
N ASP A 184 -5.99 -6.50 0.25
CA ASP A 184 -7.21 -6.96 0.92
C ASP A 184 -8.43 -6.75 0.05
N LEU A 185 -9.09 -7.83 -0.32
CA LEU A 185 -10.25 -7.81 -1.21
C LEU A 185 -11.50 -7.18 -0.58
N GLU A 186 -11.53 -7.02 0.74
CA GLU A 186 -12.65 -6.36 1.44
C GLU A 186 -12.57 -4.83 1.37
N VAL A 187 -11.36 -4.29 1.19
CA VAL A 187 -11.14 -2.83 1.14
C VAL A 187 -10.81 -2.31 -0.25
N MET A 188 -10.55 -3.22 -1.19
CA MET A 188 -10.25 -2.82 -2.56
C MET A 188 -11.55 -2.47 -3.29
N ASP A 189 -11.53 -1.37 -4.04
CA ASP A 189 -12.56 -1.04 -5.02
C ASP A 189 -12.51 -2.07 -6.16
N LEU A 190 -13.24 -3.16 -5.99
CA LEU A 190 -13.33 -4.22 -6.97
C LEU A 190 -14.22 -3.78 -8.14
N CYS A 191 -13.63 -3.05 -9.06
CA CYS A 191 -14.20 -2.60 -10.33
C CYS A 191 -15.32 -1.57 -10.20
N ASP A 192 -15.02 -0.36 -10.56
CA ASP A 192 -16.02 0.61 -11.00
C ASP A 192 -16.88 -0.05 -12.09
N ASP A 193 -18.22 0.03 -11.98
CA ASP A 193 -19.16 -0.61 -12.93
C ASP A 193 -18.95 -0.15 -14.39
N SER A 194 -18.22 0.94 -14.61
CA SER A 194 -17.81 1.43 -15.92
C SER A 194 -16.76 0.55 -16.64
N ALA A 195 -16.10 -0.37 -15.95
CA ALA A 195 -15.13 -1.30 -16.55
C ALA A 195 -15.79 -2.63 -17.02
N LYS A 196 -17.10 -2.76 -16.85
CA LYS A 196 -17.86 -3.98 -17.21
C LYS A 196 -18.51 -3.93 -18.61
N VAL A 197 -18.13 -2.95 -19.46
CA VAL A 197 -18.65 -2.85 -20.84
C VAL A 197 -17.62 -3.34 -21.85
#